data_f2af697290a015024266b034f1d8d6cf
#
_entry.id   f2af697290a015024266b034f1d8d6cf
#
_cell.length_a   1.000
_cell.length_b   1.000
_cell.length_c   1.000
_cell.angle_alpha   90.00
_cell.angle_beta   90.00
_cell.angle_gamma   90.00
#
_symmetry.space_group_name_H-M   'P 1'
#
loop_
_entity.id
_entity.type
_entity.pdbx_description
1 polymer ?
#
loop_
_entity_poly.entity_id
_entity_poly.type
_entity_poly.pdbx_seq_one_letter_code
_entity_poly.pdbx_strand_id
1 'polypeptide(L)'
;MALGAAALLSACATAPAGQVAAPAASPAAAGLLSQLVESYFDELLALNPTTATAYSEYRYDDRLEMSTTAEYEAAMTALTRRYLAAVESIDPAGLSEQDRLTRDMFLHDRGMEVAGERFPSRLMPFDQFNGGMPELLVLYGSGESAQPFATPADYDRWIRRASQFPAWVDAAIATLREGIGQGVTVPRVTMVKAVSILDQVITPRTEDSLFYLPVTRMPKTWPAPERQRLRLEMKALIEQTLNPAYASLRDFVRDEYLPACRTTVGWSALPDGAAWYAHIVAQYTTEDSLSAGDVEAIHRTGLAEVARIRAGMEEVMRQVGFQGSLQDFFRYVKEEPSFYYEQPQELIDGYEDVRRRINAGLPRLFSHFPRADYVVKAIEAFRAESAAGAEYQPPAPDGSRPGTFYVNTFNLRAQPRFGMETLSLHEASPGHHFQGSLQMELTGLPRFRRFGGYVAYTEGWALYSESLGRELGLFQDPMAWYGRLSDEMLRAMRLVVDTGLHAGGWSREQAIQYMKDNSSMAESDIVAEVERYIVYPGQALGYKIGDLRLQGLRRKYQAALGERFDVRDYHWQVLKDGQLPFDVLEAKLDRWAAASR
;
A
#
# COMPACT_ATOMS: atom_id res chain seq x y z
N MET A 1 33.16 -68.28 60.63
CA MET A 1 32.03 -67.48 60.99
C MET A 1 32.27 -66.08 60.45
N ALA A 2 31.65 -65.74 59.38
CA ALA A 2 31.70 -64.40 58.84
C ALA A 2 30.34 -64.13 58.15
N LEU A 3 29.57 -63.21 58.69
CA LEU A 3 28.33 -62.72 58.13
C LEU A 3 28.62 -61.64 57.11
N GLY A 4 28.17 -61.85 55.89
CA GLY A 4 28.20 -60.84 54.86
C GLY A 4 26.98 -59.93 54.91
N ALA A 5 27.17 -58.62 54.84
CA ALA A 5 26.16 -57.62 54.70
C ALA A 5 25.99 -57.25 53.20
N ALA A 6 24.81 -57.50 52.65
CA ALA A 6 24.45 -57.06 51.32
C ALA A 6 23.88 -55.63 51.38
N ALA A 7 24.54 -54.72 50.68
CA ALA A 7 24.07 -53.34 50.48
C ALA A 7 23.09 -53.29 49.29
N LEU A 8 21.85 -52.94 49.54
CA LEU A 8 20.84 -52.63 48.53
C LEU A 8 21.07 -51.19 48.00
N LEU A 9 21.56 -51.07 46.77
CA LEU A 9 21.56 -49.82 46.00
C LEU A 9 20.15 -49.58 45.43
N SER A 10 19.44 -48.60 46.00
CA SER A 10 18.18 -48.09 45.49
C SER A 10 18.49 -47.11 44.32
N ALA A 11 18.20 -47.53 43.10
CA ALA A 11 18.29 -46.66 41.93
C ALA A 11 17.03 -45.78 41.89
N CYS A 12 17.17 -44.49 42.21
CA CYS A 12 16.17 -43.49 41.90
C CYS A 12 16.14 -43.24 40.37
N ALA A 13 15.17 -43.81 39.68
CA ALA A 13 14.86 -43.45 38.32
C ALA A 13 14.20 -42.07 38.33
N THR A 14 14.90 -41.06 37.85
CA THR A 14 14.30 -39.75 37.52
C THR A 14 13.38 -39.94 36.32
N ALA A 15 12.08 -39.76 36.52
CA ALA A 15 11.10 -39.68 35.44
C ALA A 15 11.40 -38.47 34.53
N PRO A 16 11.29 -38.58 33.19
CA PRO A 16 11.48 -37.44 32.30
C PRO A 16 10.41 -36.42 32.64
N ALA A 17 10.82 -35.14 32.71
CA ALA A 17 9.91 -33.99 32.84
C ALA A 17 8.86 -34.07 31.75
N GLY A 18 7.60 -34.21 32.13
CA GLY A 18 6.50 -34.26 31.20
C GLY A 18 6.46 -32.99 30.38
N GLN A 19 6.48 -33.11 29.06
CA GLN A 19 6.07 -32.05 28.17
C GLN A 19 4.68 -31.59 28.60
N VAL A 20 4.56 -30.37 29.07
CA VAL A 20 3.25 -29.73 29.30
C VAL A 20 2.64 -29.62 27.90
N ALA A 21 1.64 -30.46 27.63
CA ALA A 21 0.86 -30.39 26.42
C ALA A 21 0.28 -28.97 26.31
N ALA A 22 0.46 -28.33 25.16
CA ALA A 22 -0.19 -27.06 24.89
C ALA A 22 -1.70 -27.21 25.17
N PRO A 23 -2.34 -26.23 25.83
CA PRO A 23 -3.76 -26.30 26.12
C PRO A 23 -4.55 -26.51 24.83
N ALA A 24 -5.48 -27.42 24.83
CA ALA A 24 -6.35 -27.68 23.68
C ALA A 24 -7.12 -26.40 23.34
N ALA A 25 -7.16 -26.05 22.04
CA ALA A 25 -7.88 -24.87 21.57
C ALA A 25 -9.33 -24.86 22.12
N SER A 26 -9.75 -23.68 22.63
CA SER A 26 -11.11 -23.50 23.15
C SER A 26 -12.06 -23.11 22.00
N PRO A 27 -12.94 -23.99 21.52
CA PRO A 27 -13.87 -23.66 20.45
C PRO A 27 -14.76 -22.45 20.77
N ALA A 28 -15.05 -22.21 22.04
CA ALA A 28 -15.83 -21.06 22.48
C ALA A 28 -15.09 -19.74 22.32
N ALA A 29 -13.81 -19.67 22.67
CA ALA A 29 -12.97 -18.47 22.49
C ALA A 29 -12.75 -18.16 20.99
N ALA A 30 -12.46 -19.16 20.18
CA ALA A 30 -12.32 -19.01 18.72
C ALA A 30 -13.62 -18.54 18.06
N GLY A 31 -14.76 -19.11 18.45
CA GLY A 31 -16.07 -18.70 17.95
C GLY A 31 -16.43 -17.27 18.34
N LEU A 32 -16.13 -16.86 19.58
CA LEU A 32 -16.34 -15.49 20.04
C LEU A 32 -15.45 -14.51 19.27
N LEU A 33 -14.16 -14.81 19.08
CA LEU A 33 -13.24 -13.97 18.30
C LEU A 33 -13.75 -13.78 16.87
N SER A 34 -14.09 -14.88 16.20
CA SER A 34 -14.62 -14.83 14.83
C SER A 34 -15.87 -13.96 14.73
N GLN A 35 -16.80 -14.11 15.65
CA GLN A 35 -18.01 -13.28 15.71
C GLN A 35 -17.69 -11.79 15.90
N LEU A 36 -16.79 -11.45 16.83
CA LEU A 36 -16.44 -10.07 17.12
C LEU A 36 -15.78 -9.38 15.92
N VAL A 37 -14.80 -10.01 15.27
CA VAL A 37 -14.09 -9.39 14.15
C VAL A 37 -14.97 -9.24 12.90
N GLU A 38 -15.88 -10.17 12.66
CA GLU A 38 -16.85 -10.08 11.56
C GLU A 38 -17.93 -9.03 11.85
N SER A 39 -18.43 -8.95 13.09
CA SER A 39 -19.40 -7.91 13.50
C SER A 39 -18.77 -6.51 13.42
N TYR A 40 -17.51 -6.36 13.85
CA TYR A 40 -16.76 -5.12 13.66
C TYR A 40 -16.74 -4.71 12.18
N PHE A 41 -16.40 -5.66 11.30
CA PHE A 41 -16.29 -5.38 9.88
C PHE A 41 -17.63 -4.98 9.25
N ASP A 42 -18.74 -5.64 9.64
CA ASP A 42 -20.07 -5.27 9.18
C ASP A 42 -20.49 -3.86 9.63
N GLU A 43 -20.19 -3.49 10.88
CA GLU A 43 -20.50 -2.15 11.40
C GLU A 43 -19.57 -1.09 10.79
N LEU A 44 -18.29 -1.42 10.55
CA LEU A 44 -17.35 -0.57 9.84
C LEU A 44 -17.87 -0.22 8.42
N LEU A 45 -18.34 -1.23 7.68
CA LEU A 45 -18.90 -1.02 6.33
C LEU A 45 -20.20 -0.22 6.34
N ALA A 46 -21.00 -0.34 7.38
CA ALA A 46 -22.21 0.48 7.53
C ALA A 46 -21.89 1.97 7.76
N LEU A 47 -20.79 2.27 8.45
CA LEU A 47 -20.27 3.65 8.62
C LEU A 47 -19.52 4.15 7.39
N ASN A 48 -18.99 3.23 6.56
CA ASN A 48 -18.18 3.54 5.38
C ASN A 48 -18.80 2.96 4.10
N PRO A 49 -19.93 3.49 3.63
CA PRO A 49 -20.65 3.01 2.46
C PRO A 49 -19.82 2.91 1.18
N THR A 50 -18.88 3.84 0.96
CA THR A 50 -18.02 3.79 -0.23
C THR A 50 -17.00 2.68 -0.15
N THR A 51 -16.42 2.42 1.03
CA THR A 51 -15.56 1.27 1.28
C THR A 51 -16.32 -0.05 1.10
N ALA A 52 -17.59 -0.12 1.54
CA ALA A 52 -18.43 -1.29 1.30
C ALA A 52 -18.56 -1.59 -0.19
N THR A 53 -18.81 -0.56 -1.01
CA THR A 53 -18.87 -0.69 -2.48
C THR A 53 -17.54 -1.19 -3.06
N ALA A 54 -16.40 -0.69 -2.58
CA ALA A 54 -15.07 -1.15 -3.01
C ALA A 54 -14.85 -2.65 -2.76
N TYR A 55 -15.45 -3.18 -1.69
CA TYR A 55 -15.40 -4.61 -1.32
C TYR A 55 -16.55 -5.43 -1.93
N SER A 56 -17.27 -4.86 -2.90
CA SER A 56 -18.43 -5.50 -3.57
C SER A 56 -19.61 -5.80 -2.63
N GLU A 57 -19.71 -5.05 -1.55
CA GLU A 57 -20.85 -5.09 -0.63
C GLU A 57 -21.80 -3.93 -0.95
N TYR A 58 -22.80 -4.21 -1.79
CA TYR A 58 -23.66 -3.20 -2.41
C TYR A 58 -24.89 -2.79 -1.58
N ARG A 59 -25.00 -3.24 -0.32
CA ARG A 59 -26.12 -2.89 0.60
C ARG A 59 -26.24 -1.38 0.86
N TYR A 60 -25.14 -0.64 0.69
CA TYR A 60 -25.05 0.77 1.06
C TYR A 60 -24.76 1.70 -0.13
N ASP A 61 -24.97 1.24 -1.37
CA ASP A 61 -24.64 1.97 -2.60
C ASP A 61 -25.42 3.28 -2.80
N ASP A 62 -26.46 3.51 -2.00
CA ASP A 62 -27.26 4.72 -1.98
C ASP A 62 -26.85 5.73 -0.90
N ARG A 63 -25.77 5.47 -0.17
CA ARG A 63 -25.29 6.30 0.95
C ARG A 63 -23.90 6.85 0.69
N LEU A 64 -23.64 8.03 1.27
CA LEU A 64 -22.32 8.66 1.33
C LEU A 64 -21.96 8.91 2.78
N GLU A 65 -20.77 8.50 3.22
CA GLU A 65 -20.28 8.80 4.56
C GLU A 65 -19.91 10.27 4.70
N MET A 66 -20.26 10.86 5.83
CA MET A 66 -19.94 12.23 6.17
C MET A 66 -18.58 12.30 6.91
N SER A 67 -17.52 11.77 6.28
CA SER A 67 -16.21 11.50 6.87
C SER A 67 -15.49 12.72 7.44
N THR A 68 -15.93 13.91 7.10
CA THR A 68 -15.35 15.18 7.59
C THR A 68 -16.01 15.70 8.88
N THR A 69 -17.10 15.07 9.35
CA THR A 69 -17.83 15.54 10.53
C THR A 69 -17.30 14.96 11.84
N ALA A 70 -17.45 15.72 12.93
CA ALA A 70 -17.11 15.25 14.28
C ALA A 70 -17.99 14.08 14.73
N GLU A 71 -19.24 14.01 14.28
CA GLU A 71 -20.16 12.90 14.55
C GLU A 71 -19.67 11.59 13.93
N TYR A 72 -19.17 11.64 12.71
CA TYR A 72 -18.56 10.48 12.07
C TYR A 72 -17.30 10.02 12.82
N GLU A 73 -16.40 10.96 13.16
CA GLU A 73 -15.19 10.67 13.94
C GLU A 73 -15.53 10.02 15.29
N ALA A 74 -16.51 10.57 16.02
CA ALA A 74 -16.97 9.99 17.27
C ALA A 74 -17.57 8.59 17.12
N ALA A 75 -18.30 8.33 16.03
CA ALA A 75 -18.87 7.01 15.74
C ALA A 75 -17.77 5.98 15.45
N MET A 76 -16.75 6.36 14.66
CA MET A 76 -15.59 5.51 14.37
C MET A 76 -14.78 5.19 15.64
N THR A 77 -14.49 6.22 16.46
CA THR A 77 -13.82 6.05 17.76
C THR A 77 -14.59 5.09 18.68
N ALA A 78 -15.90 5.27 18.82
CA ALA A 78 -16.73 4.41 19.65
C ALA A 78 -16.74 2.96 19.15
N LEU A 79 -16.81 2.76 17.84
CA LEU A 79 -16.73 1.44 17.19
C LEU A 79 -15.38 0.76 17.51
N THR A 80 -14.27 1.44 17.20
CA THR A 80 -12.92 0.93 17.40
C THR A 80 -12.67 0.53 18.86
N ARG A 81 -12.93 1.45 19.81
CA ARG A 81 -12.68 1.20 21.23
C ARG A 81 -13.53 0.06 21.80
N ARG A 82 -14.80 -0.03 21.39
CA ARG A 82 -15.70 -1.12 21.85
C ARG A 82 -15.16 -2.49 21.44
N TYR A 83 -14.77 -2.67 20.19
CA TYR A 83 -14.29 -3.96 19.71
C TYR A 83 -12.86 -4.26 20.12
N LEU A 84 -11.99 -3.24 20.27
CA LEU A 84 -10.67 -3.40 20.85
C LEU A 84 -10.77 -4.03 22.26
N ALA A 85 -11.54 -3.42 23.16
CA ALA A 85 -11.72 -3.93 24.52
C ALA A 85 -12.34 -5.33 24.55
N ALA A 86 -13.28 -5.62 23.65
CA ALA A 86 -13.91 -6.95 23.58
C ALA A 86 -12.90 -8.03 23.16
N VAL A 87 -12.05 -7.76 22.15
CA VAL A 87 -11.05 -8.71 21.66
C VAL A 87 -9.87 -8.85 22.65
N GLU A 88 -9.49 -7.76 23.35
CA GLU A 88 -8.48 -7.80 24.43
C GLU A 88 -8.85 -8.80 25.52
N SER A 89 -10.14 -8.89 25.86
CA SER A 89 -10.63 -9.79 26.91
C SER A 89 -10.53 -11.29 26.58
N ILE A 90 -10.22 -11.66 25.33
CA ILE A 90 -10.06 -13.06 24.90
C ILE A 90 -8.67 -13.56 25.31
N ASP A 91 -8.64 -14.65 26.13
CA ASP A 91 -7.38 -15.30 26.49
C ASP A 91 -6.73 -15.98 25.26
N PRO A 92 -5.52 -15.57 24.87
CA PRO A 92 -4.83 -16.16 23.72
C PRO A 92 -4.37 -17.61 23.95
N ALA A 93 -4.28 -18.09 25.20
CA ALA A 93 -3.82 -19.44 25.51
C ALA A 93 -4.74 -20.54 24.94
N GLY A 94 -6.04 -20.23 24.76
CA GLY A 94 -7.03 -21.14 24.19
C GLY A 94 -7.24 -21.01 22.69
N LEU A 95 -6.43 -20.22 21.97
CA LEU A 95 -6.60 -19.97 20.54
C LEU A 95 -5.68 -20.86 19.68
N SER A 96 -6.15 -21.24 18.50
CA SER A 96 -5.28 -21.80 17.46
C SER A 96 -4.26 -20.76 16.99
N GLU A 97 -3.22 -21.18 16.25
CA GLU A 97 -2.23 -20.23 15.68
C GLU A 97 -2.92 -19.20 14.77
N GLN A 98 -3.86 -19.62 13.92
CA GLN A 98 -4.59 -18.69 13.04
C GLN A 98 -5.49 -17.72 13.80
N ASP A 99 -6.17 -18.19 14.85
CA ASP A 99 -7.00 -17.31 15.69
C ASP A 99 -6.12 -16.34 16.48
N ARG A 100 -4.96 -16.79 16.96
CA ARG A 100 -3.98 -15.92 17.63
C ARG A 100 -3.49 -14.82 16.70
N LEU A 101 -3.10 -15.16 15.46
CA LEU A 101 -2.72 -14.15 14.46
C LEU A 101 -3.87 -13.19 14.16
N THR A 102 -5.10 -13.69 14.07
CA THR A 102 -6.29 -12.85 13.89
C THR A 102 -6.48 -11.86 15.04
N ARG A 103 -6.35 -12.36 16.28
CA ARG A 103 -6.44 -11.52 17.48
C ARG A 103 -5.33 -10.47 17.52
N ASP A 104 -4.09 -10.88 17.34
CA ASP A 104 -2.92 -10.00 17.46
C ASP A 104 -2.93 -8.90 16.38
N MET A 105 -3.29 -9.22 15.13
CA MET A 105 -3.50 -8.23 14.08
C MET A 105 -4.63 -7.24 14.42
N PHE A 106 -5.75 -7.74 14.90
CA PHE A 106 -6.89 -6.88 15.25
C PHE A 106 -6.51 -5.90 16.37
N LEU A 107 -5.78 -6.37 17.38
CA LEU A 107 -5.30 -5.53 18.48
C LEU A 107 -4.29 -4.49 18.01
N HIS A 108 -3.34 -4.89 17.15
CA HIS A 108 -2.38 -3.96 16.55
C HIS A 108 -3.09 -2.85 15.79
N ASP A 109 -3.97 -3.19 14.85
CA ASP A 109 -4.64 -2.21 14.00
C ASP A 109 -5.52 -1.26 14.80
N ARG A 110 -6.34 -1.81 15.70
CA ARG A 110 -7.25 -0.97 16.53
C ARG A 110 -6.49 -0.16 17.58
N GLY A 111 -5.39 -0.71 18.09
CA GLY A 111 -4.48 0.02 18.98
C GLY A 111 -3.86 1.23 18.28
N MET A 112 -3.41 1.06 17.03
CA MET A 112 -2.88 2.16 16.21
C MET A 112 -3.94 3.24 15.92
N GLU A 113 -5.18 2.85 15.62
CA GLU A 113 -6.28 3.80 15.44
C GLU A 113 -6.54 4.62 16.72
N VAL A 114 -6.64 3.95 17.87
CA VAL A 114 -6.84 4.63 19.17
C VAL A 114 -5.68 5.56 19.50
N ALA A 115 -4.43 5.17 19.22
CA ALA A 115 -3.27 6.02 19.42
C ALA A 115 -3.30 7.28 18.53
N GLY A 116 -3.91 7.17 17.33
CA GLY A 116 -4.08 8.25 16.36
C GLY A 116 -5.18 9.25 16.69
N GLU A 117 -6.16 8.91 17.54
CA GLU A 117 -7.34 9.76 17.85
C GLU A 117 -6.98 11.14 18.41
N ARG A 118 -5.79 11.28 19.01
CA ARG A 118 -5.31 12.57 19.53
C ARG A 118 -4.92 13.57 18.43
N PHE A 119 -4.77 13.13 17.19
CA PHE A 119 -4.34 13.97 16.09
C PHE A 119 -5.52 14.39 15.23
N PRO A 120 -5.62 15.69 14.86
CA PRO A 120 -6.77 16.22 14.15
C PRO A 120 -6.71 15.95 12.64
N SER A 121 -6.54 14.68 12.22
CA SER A 121 -6.40 14.25 10.81
C SER A 121 -7.61 14.64 9.97
N ARG A 122 -8.81 14.66 10.56
CA ARG A 122 -10.06 15.09 9.93
C ARG A 122 -9.96 16.49 9.30
N LEU A 123 -9.12 17.39 9.85
CA LEU A 123 -9.00 18.77 9.40
C LEU A 123 -8.30 18.97 8.05
N MET A 124 -7.71 17.90 7.48
CA MET A 124 -7.10 17.89 6.15
C MET A 124 -7.73 16.78 5.28
N PRO A 125 -9.01 16.92 4.86
CA PRO A 125 -9.79 15.83 4.28
C PRO A 125 -9.43 15.48 2.84
N PHE A 126 -8.67 16.31 2.14
CA PHE A 126 -8.18 16.06 0.77
C PHE A 126 -7.02 16.99 0.40
N ASP A 127 -6.25 16.60 -0.59
CA ASP A 127 -5.17 17.36 -1.23
C ASP A 127 -5.08 17.00 -2.73
N GLN A 128 -4.01 17.38 -3.42
CA GLN A 128 -3.84 17.10 -4.86
C GLN A 128 -3.52 15.64 -5.19
N PHE A 129 -3.08 14.86 -4.23
CA PHE A 129 -2.73 13.44 -4.39
C PHE A 129 -3.79 12.52 -3.76
N ASN A 130 -4.24 12.90 -2.56
CA ASN A 130 -5.36 12.22 -1.90
C ASN A 130 -6.61 13.08 -2.15
N GLY A 131 -7.24 12.91 -3.30
CA GLY A 131 -8.41 13.71 -3.70
C GLY A 131 -9.64 13.51 -2.81
N GLY A 132 -9.58 12.55 -1.87
CA GLY A 132 -10.62 12.27 -0.90
C GLY A 132 -11.96 11.94 -1.55
N MET A 133 -13.05 12.36 -0.91
CA MET A 133 -14.40 12.13 -1.42
C MET A 133 -14.67 12.77 -2.81
N PRO A 134 -14.15 13.97 -3.14
CA PRO A 134 -14.31 14.53 -4.48
C PRO A 134 -13.78 13.63 -5.59
N GLU A 135 -12.59 13.08 -5.46
CA GLU A 135 -12.01 12.17 -6.44
C GLU A 135 -12.74 10.82 -6.47
N LEU A 136 -13.02 10.25 -5.30
CA LEU A 136 -13.72 8.97 -5.18
C LEU A 136 -15.10 9.03 -5.86
N LEU A 137 -15.80 10.16 -5.74
CA LEU A 137 -17.10 10.34 -6.38
C LEU A 137 -16.98 10.36 -7.92
N VAL A 138 -15.95 11.00 -8.48
CA VAL A 138 -15.66 10.96 -9.92
C VAL A 138 -15.34 9.53 -10.36
N LEU A 139 -14.47 8.84 -9.63
CA LEU A 139 -14.07 7.47 -9.93
C LEU A 139 -15.28 6.52 -9.96
N TYR A 140 -16.17 6.62 -8.98
CA TYR A 140 -17.38 5.81 -8.92
C TYR A 140 -18.40 6.23 -9.98
N GLY A 141 -18.63 7.51 -10.13
CA GLY A 141 -19.62 8.05 -11.06
C GLY A 141 -19.28 7.91 -12.54
N SER A 142 -18.00 7.66 -12.88
CA SER A 142 -17.58 7.37 -14.25
C SER A 142 -18.04 5.98 -14.74
N GLY A 143 -18.40 5.08 -13.81
CA GLY A 143 -18.70 3.69 -14.13
C GLY A 143 -17.48 2.83 -14.54
N GLU A 144 -16.26 3.32 -14.26
CA GLU A 144 -15.00 2.64 -14.54
C GLU A 144 -14.44 1.93 -13.29
N SER A 145 -15.16 1.97 -12.16
CA SER A 145 -14.72 1.47 -10.87
C SER A 145 -15.76 0.57 -10.21
N ALA A 146 -15.72 0.46 -8.89
CA ALA A 146 -16.52 -0.49 -8.11
C ALA A 146 -18.03 -0.20 -8.09
N GLN A 147 -18.46 1.04 -8.36
CA GLN A 147 -19.89 1.39 -8.40
C GLN A 147 -20.59 0.70 -9.58
N PRO A 148 -21.61 -0.15 -9.34
CA PRO A 148 -22.31 -0.81 -10.44
C PRO A 148 -23.25 0.12 -11.19
N PHE A 149 -23.36 -0.12 -12.53
CA PHE A 149 -24.32 0.50 -13.45
C PHE A 149 -24.91 -0.55 -14.40
N ALA A 150 -25.11 -1.77 -13.92
CA ALA A 150 -25.60 -2.90 -14.71
C ALA A 150 -27.13 -2.94 -14.85
N THR A 151 -27.87 -2.31 -13.94
CA THR A 151 -29.34 -2.28 -13.92
C THR A 151 -29.88 -0.85 -13.69
N PRO A 152 -31.11 -0.54 -14.07
CA PRO A 152 -31.74 0.75 -13.74
C PRO A 152 -31.68 1.08 -12.24
N ALA A 153 -31.84 0.08 -11.38
CA ALA A 153 -31.78 0.25 -9.92
C ALA A 153 -30.38 0.69 -9.44
N ASP A 154 -29.31 0.34 -10.17
CA ASP A 154 -27.96 0.81 -9.84
C ASP A 154 -27.84 2.31 -10.07
N TYR A 155 -28.41 2.82 -11.17
CA TYR A 155 -28.47 4.27 -11.44
C TYR A 155 -29.27 4.99 -10.36
N ASP A 156 -30.42 4.42 -9.94
CA ASP A 156 -31.23 5.02 -8.88
C ASP A 156 -30.47 5.08 -7.54
N ARG A 157 -29.68 4.05 -7.21
CA ARG A 157 -28.80 4.05 -6.02
C ARG A 157 -27.70 5.09 -6.15
N TRP A 158 -27.03 5.14 -7.29
CA TRP A 158 -26.00 6.14 -7.55
C TRP A 158 -26.53 7.56 -7.43
N ILE A 159 -27.69 7.87 -8.04
CA ILE A 159 -28.32 9.20 -7.97
C ILE A 159 -28.58 9.58 -6.51
N ARG A 160 -29.10 8.65 -5.68
CA ARG A 160 -29.31 8.93 -4.25
C ARG A 160 -28.00 9.17 -3.50
N ARG A 161 -26.96 8.37 -3.76
CA ARG A 161 -25.62 8.58 -3.17
C ARG A 161 -25.05 9.93 -3.55
N ALA A 162 -24.96 10.23 -4.83
CA ALA A 162 -24.35 11.44 -5.35
C ALA A 162 -25.13 12.71 -4.95
N SER A 163 -26.44 12.60 -4.74
CA SER A 163 -27.27 13.72 -4.25
C SER A 163 -26.93 14.17 -2.82
N GLN A 164 -26.15 13.38 -2.06
CA GLN A 164 -25.67 13.74 -0.72
C GLN A 164 -24.35 14.54 -0.75
N PHE A 165 -23.70 14.63 -1.92
CA PHE A 165 -22.40 15.29 -2.05
C PHE A 165 -22.40 16.78 -1.66
N PRO A 166 -23.43 17.60 -1.96
CA PRO A 166 -23.47 18.98 -1.49
C PRO A 166 -23.37 19.10 0.05
N ALA A 167 -24.04 18.21 0.79
CA ALA A 167 -23.95 18.20 2.25
C ALA A 167 -22.55 17.81 2.74
N TRP A 168 -21.89 16.88 2.04
CA TRP A 168 -20.49 16.56 2.33
C TRP A 168 -19.58 17.76 2.05
N VAL A 169 -19.78 18.50 0.96
CA VAL A 169 -19.01 19.71 0.62
C VAL A 169 -19.19 20.78 1.70
N ASP A 170 -20.40 21.03 2.16
CA ASP A 170 -20.67 21.99 3.23
C ASP A 170 -19.94 21.60 4.52
N ALA A 171 -19.97 20.32 4.89
CA ALA A 171 -19.24 19.79 6.04
C ALA A 171 -17.72 19.92 5.86
N ALA A 172 -17.19 19.59 4.67
CA ALA A 172 -15.77 19.72 4.36
C ALA A 172 -15.28 21.17 4.46
N ILE A 173 -16.06 22.13 3.93
CA ILE A 173 -15.78 23.57 4.05
C ILE A 173 -15.72 23.99 5.51
N ALA A 174 -16.70 23.57 6.32
CA ALA A 174 -16.72 23.88 7.75
C ALA A 174 -15.47 23.30 8.46
N THR A 175 -15.11 22.08 8.14
CA THR A 175 -13.93 21.39 8.70
C THR A 175 -12.63 22.04 8.27
N LEU A 176 -12.48 22.44 7.02
CA LEU A 176 -11.31 23.17 6.53
C LEU A 176 -11.18 24.56 7.21
N ARG A 177 -12.29 25.26 7.49
CA ARG A 177 -12.29 26.49 8.29
C ARG A 177 -11.86 26.25 9.72
N GLU A 178 -12.30 25.16 10.34
CA GLU A 178 -11.83 24.73 11.64
C GLU A 178 -10.31 24.52 11.62
N GLY A 179 -9.80 23.82 10.57
CA GLY A 179 -8.36 23.61 10.36
C GLY A 179 -7.57 24.92 10.24
N ILE A 180 -8.08 25.91 9.49
CA ILE A 180 -7.49 27.26 9.44
C ILE A 180 -7.38 27.85 10.84
N GLY A 181 -8.47 27.78 11.63
CA GLY A 181 -8.50 28.33 12.99
C GLY A 181 -7.53 27.64 13.95
N GLN A 182 -7.20 26.37 13.72
CA GLN A 182 -6.27 25.58 14.54
C GLN A 182 -4.83 25.55 13.99
N GLY A 183 -4.56 26.18 12.83
CA GLY A 183 -3.25 26.13 12.18
C GLY A 183 -2.93 24.77 11.55
N VAL A 184 -3.95 23.95 11.28
CA VAL A 184 -3.83 22.62 10.65
C VAL A 184 -4.33 22.73 9.21
N THR A 185 -3.41 22.99 8.29
CA THR A 185 -3.72 23.18 6.87
C THR A 185 -2.77 22.37 5.99
N VAL A 186 -3.23 22.01 4.80
CA VAL A 186 -2.40 21.42 3.73
C VAL A 186 -1.37 22.47 3.26
N PRO A 187 -0.15 22.09 2.84
CA PRO A 187 0.81 23.03 2.26
C PRO A 187 0.28 23.70 1.00
N ARG A 188 0.52 25.02 0.89
CA ARG A 188 0.05 25.82 -0.25
C ARG A 188 0.56 25.32 -1.59
N VAL A 189 1.81 24.86 -1.67
CA VAL A 189 2.48 24.43 -2.90
C VAL A 189 1.79 23.22 -3.54
N THR A 190 1.15 22.40 -2.74
CA THR A 190 0.41 21.21 -3.17
C THR A 190 -1.07 21.55 -3.38
N MET A 191 -1.69 22.29 -2.45
CA MET A 191 -3.12 22.61 -2.52
C MET A 191 -3.50 23.46 -3.73
N VAL A 192 -2.58 24.26 -4.27
CA VAL A 192 -2.85 25.02 -5.51
C VAL A 192 -3.22 24.11 -6.68
N LYS A 193 -2.71 22.89 -6.74
CA LYS A 193 -3.03 21.90 -7.78
C LYS A 193 -4.43 21.31 -7.62
N ALA A 194 -4.92 21.18 -6.38
CA ALA A 194 -6.27 20.68 -6.11
C ALA A 194 -7.35 21.58 -6.73
N VAL A 195 -7.11 22.90 -6.79
CA VAL A 195 -8.03 23.84 -7.48
C VAL A 195 -8.22 23.47 -8.95
N SER A 196 -7.10 23.20 -9.66
CA SER A 196 -7.15 22.80 -11.08
C SER A 196 -7.83 21.44 -11.26
N ILE A 197 -7.60 20.49 -10.35
CA ILE A 197 -8.26 19.16 -10.39
C ILE A 197 -9.77 19.32 -10.21
N LEU A 198 -10.22 20.10 -9.23
CA LEU A 198 -11.63 20.36 -9.01
C LEU A 198 -12.27 21.09 -10.20
N ASP A 199 -11.57 22.03 -10.84
CA ASP A 199 -12.06 22.76 -12.00
C ASP A 199 -12.27 21.87 -13.22
N GLN A 200 -11.41 20.86 -13.42
CA GLN A 200 -11.54 19.89 -14.52
C GLN A 200 -12.78 18.99 -14.42
N VAL A 201 -13.30 18.79 -13.21
CA VAL A 201 -14.53 18.00 -13.00
C VAL A 201 -15.78 18.77 -13.48
N ILE A 202 -15.73 20.11 -13.40
CA ILE A 202 -16.85 20.99 -13.74
C ILE A 202 -16.92 21.17 -15.26
N THR A 203 -17.95 20.65 -15.89
CA THR A 203 -18.10 20.70 -17.34
C THR A 203 -19.28 21.59 -17.74
N PRO A 204 -19.11 22.51 -18.74
CA PRO A 204 -20.20 23.33 -19.25
C PRO A 204 -21.29 22.53 -19.97
N ARG A 205 -20.92 21.39 -20.56
CA ARG A 205 -21.84 20.49 -21.27
C ARG A 205 -21.90 19.18 -20.48
N THR A 206 -23.12 18.76 -20.19
CA THR A 206 -23.38 17.52 -19.43
C THR A 206 -22.75 16.29 -20.10
N GLU A 207 -22.77 16.24 -21.42
CA GLU A 207 -22.26 15.11 -22.21
C GLU A 207 -20.74 14.95 -22.12
N ASP A 208 -20.01 16.00 -21.74
CA ASP A 208 -18.56 16.00 -21.57
C ASP A 208 -18.16 15.57 -20.14
N SER A 209 -19.13 15.47 -19.23
CA SER A 209 -18.89 15.07 -17.84
C SER A 209 -18.54 13.58 -17.73
N LEU A 210 -17.54 13.25 -16.91
CA LEU A 210 -17.23 11.86 -16.55
C LEU A 210 -18.45 11.17 -15.89
N PHE A 211 -19.26 11.88 -15.14
CA PHE A 211 -20.49 11.37 -14.55
C PHE A 211 -21.56 10.97 -15.58
N TYR A 212 -21.43 11.42 -16.83
CA TYR A 212 -22.36 11.06 -17.91
C TYR A 212 -21.95 9.79 -18.67
N LEU A 213 -20.73 9.28 -18.46
CA LEU A 213 -20.23 8.08 -19.15
C LEU A 213 -21.16 6.86 -18.98
N PRO A 214 -21.69 6.53 -17.79
CA PRO A 214 -22.62 5.41 -17.64
C PRO A 214 -23.87 5.57 -18.52
N VAL A 215 -24.36 6.80 -18.70
CA VAL A 215 -25.53 7.08 -19.55
C VAL A 215 -25.29 6.71 -21.01
N THR A 216 -24.05 6.95 -21.50
CA THR A 216 -23.68 6.60 -22.89
C THR A 216 -23.61 5.10 -23.12
N ARG A 217 -23.42 4.31 -22.05
CA ARG A 217 -23.25 2.86 -22.06
C ARG A 217 -24.52 2.08 -21.73
N MET A 218 -25.65 2.75 -21.48
CA MET A 218 -26.91 2.06 -21.20
C MET A 218 -27.26 1.06 -22.28
N PRO A 219 -27.59 -0.21 -21.92
CA PRO A 219 -27.98 -1.23 -22.87
C PRO A 219 -29.18 -0.78 -23.73
N LYS A 220 -29.06 -0.92 -25.05
CA LYS A 220 -30.16 -0.59 -25.99
C LYS A 220 -31.39 -1.48 -25.78
N THR A 221 -31.23 -2.62 -25.12
CA THR A 221 -32.27 -3.59 -24.76
C THR A 221 -33.19 -3.10 -23.63
N TRP A 222 -32.79 -2.09 -22.87
CA TRP A 222 -33.69 -1.51 -21.85
C TRP A 222 -34.86 -0.74 -22.49
N PRO A 223 -36.04 -0.70 -21.83
CA PRO A 223 -37.17 0.05 -22.32
C PRO A 223 -36.83 1.53 -22.59
N ALA A 224 -37.27 2.06 -23.74
CA ALA A 224 -36.93 3.43 -24.12
C ALA A 224 -37.39 4.49 -23.09
N PRO A 225 -38.57 4.37 -22.45
CA PRO A 225 -38.97 5.29 -21.38
C PRO A 225 -38.03 5.29 -20.20
N GLU A 226 -37.52 4.11 -19.78
CA GLU A 226 -36.59 3.97 -18.65
C GLU A 226 -35.25 4.62 -18.96
N ARG A 227 -34.69 4.35 -20.14
CA ARG A 227 -33.47 5.01 -20.58
C ARG A 227 -33.59 6.52 -20.65
N GLN A 228 -34.77 7.02 -21.07
CA GLN A 228 -35.03 8.46 -21.12
C GLN A 228 -35.14 9.06 -19.72
N ARG A 229 -35.82 8.38 -18.79
CA ARG A 229 -35.92 8.81 -17.38
C ARG A 229 -34.50 8.97 -16.78
N LEU A 230 -33.69 7.92 -16.86
CA LEU A 230 -32.34 7.91 -16.30
C LEU A 230 -31.43 8.98 -16.92
N ARG A 231 -31.56 9.23 -18.24
CA ARG A 231 -30.84 10.34 -18.91
C ARG A 231 -31.20 11.70 -18.32
N LEU A 232 -32.48 11.95 -18.11
CA LEU A 232 -32.95 13.22 -17.56
C LEU A 232 -32.51 13.38 -16.10
N GLU A 233 -32.61 12.33 -15.29
CA GLU A 233 -32.22 12.37 -13.89
C GLU A 233 -30.71 12.53 -13.73
N MET A 234 -29.89 11.79 -14.49
CA MET A 234 -28.43 11.95 -14.48
C MET A 234 -28.03 13.35 -14.97
N LYS A 235 -28.68 13.88 -15.99
CA LYS A 235 -28.46 15.26 -16.45
C LYS A 235 -28.77 16.26 -15.33
N ALA A 236 -29.90 16.13 -14.69
CA ALA A 236 -30.31 17.01 -13.58
C ALA A 236 -29.32 16.89 -12.39
N LEU A 237 -28.88 15.67 -12.04
CA LEU A 237 -27.89 15.43 -11.01
C LEU A 237 -26.57 16.18 -11.31
N ILE A 238 -26.06 16.10 -12.54
CA ILE A 238 -24.83 16.76 -12.95
C ILE A 238 -24.99 18.28 -12.92
N GLU A 239 -26.01 18.81 -13.57
CA GLU A 239 -26.19 20.26 -13.76
C GLU A 239 -26.63 21.00 -12.49
N GLN A 240 -27.47 20.37 -11.67
CA GLN A 240 -28.14 21.05 -10.56
C GLN A 240 -27.54 20.66 -9.18
N THR A 241 -26.71 19.58 -9.12
CA THR A 241 -26.18 19.07 -7.86
C THR A 241 -24.67 18.99 -7.89
N LEU A 242 -24.08 18.21 -8.79
CA LEU A 242 -22.63 17.92 -8.75
C LEU A 242 -21.80 19.13 -9.19
N ASN A 243 -22.05 19.69 -10.38
CA ASN A 243 -21.29 20.85 -10.86
C ASN A 243 -21.35 22.04 -9.87
N PRO A 244 -22.53 22.44 -9.32
CA PRO A 244 -22.58 23.47 -8.28
C PRO A 244 -21.79 23.13 -7.01
N ALA A 245 -21.83 21.87 -6.56
CA ALA A 245 -21.11 21.45 -5.36
C ALA A 245 -19.57 21.49 -5.56
N TYR A 246 -19.08 20.97 -6.70
CA TYR A 246 -17.66 21.09 -7.05
C TYR A 246 -17.22 22.54 -7.22
N ALA A 247 -18.05 23.39 -7.83
CA ALA A 247 -17.77 24.81 -7.96
C ALA A 247 -17.68 25.51 -6.60
N SER A 248 -18.61 25.21 -5.68
CA SER A 248 -18.59 25.75 -4.30
C SER A 248 -17.31 25.36 -3.57
N LEU A 249 -16.90 24.07 -3.65
CA LEU A 249 -15.66 23.59 -3.01
C LEU A 249 -14.43 24.24 -3.64
N ARG A 250 -14.34 24.27 -4.99
CA ARG A 250 -13.25 24.91 -5.72
C ARG A 250 -13.10 26.39 -5.34
N ASP A 251 -14.20 27.13 -5.35
CA ASP A 251 -14.20 28.57 -5.07
C ASP A 251 -13.77 28.82 -3.62
N PHE A 252 -14.28 28.06 -2.66
CA PHE A 252 -13.81 28.11 -1.28
C PHE A 252 -12.31 27.82 -1.16
N VAL A 253 -11.84 26.76 -1.81
CA VAL A 253 -10.41 26.39 -1.77
C VAL A 253 -9.56 27.50 -2.37
N ARG A 254 -9.95 28.06 -3.51
CA ARG A 254 -9.21 29.12 -4.18
C ARG A 254 -9.20 30.44 -3.38
N ASP A 255 -10.35 30.86 -2.87
CA ASP A 255 -10.55 32.23 -2.37
C ASP A 255 -10.33 32.36 -0.85
N GLU A 256 -10.53 31.27 -0.09
CA GLU A 256 -10.42 31.31 1.38
C GLU A 256 -9.32 30.37 1.91
N TYR A 257 -9.29 29.09 1.47
CA TYR A 257 -8.38 28.11 2.05
C TYR A 257 -6.94 28.30 1.56
N LEU A 258 -6.70 28.49 0.26
CA LEU A 258 -5.35 28.69 -0.29
C LEU A 258 -4.61 29.89 0.30
N PRO A 259 -5.22 31.07 0.51
CA PRO A 259 -4.57 32.17 1.21
C PRO A 259 -4.13 31.83 2.63
N ALA A 260 -4.87 30.95 3.32
CA ALA A 260 -4.61 30.51 4.69
C ALA A 260 -3.70 29.27 4.79
N CYS A 261 -3.40 28.59 3.68
CA CYS A 261 -2.53 27.43 3.67
C CYS A 261 -1.12 27.78 4.14
N ARG A 262 -0.54 26.88 4.94
CA ARG A 262 0.86 26.99 5.38
C ARG A 262 1.82 26.98 4.20
N THR A 263 2.94 27.71 4.33
CA THR A 263 4.02 27.73 3.34
C THR A 263 5.07 26.66 3.61
N THR A 264 5.16 26.17 4.84
CA THR A 264 6.01 25.04 5.22
C THR A 264 5.45 23.74 4.70
N VAL A 265 6.31 22.81 4.31
CA VAL A 265 5.88 21.51 3.76
C VAL A 265 5.89 20.39 4.80
N GLY A 266 6.80 20.45 5.79
CA GLY A 266 6.97 19.42 6.80
C GLY A 266 5.82 19.37 7.82
N TRP A 267 5.53 18.17 8.32
CA TRP A 267 4.53 17.95 9.37
C TRP A 267 4.98 18.46 10.73
N SER A 268 6.30 18.54 10.99
CA SER A 268 6.85 19.18 12.19
C SER A 268 6.42 20.65 12.39
N ALA A 269 5.92 21.31 11.34
CA ALA A 269 5.37 22.65 11.42
C ALA A 269 3.91 22.71 11.92
N LEU A 270 3.23 21.58 12.03
CA LEU A 270 1.86 21.47 12.56
C LEU A 270 1.88 21.43 14.11
N PRO A 271 0.78 21.80 14.78
CA PRO A 271 0.63 21.55 16.21
C PRO A 271 0.83 20.06 16.54
N ASP A 272 1.67 19.75 17.53
CA ASP A 272 2.11 18.38 17.90
C ASP A 272 2.68 17.56 16.71
N GLY A 273 3.15 18.24 15.66
CA GLY A 273 3.46 17.67 14.36
C GLY A 273 4.57 16.64 14.38
N ALA A 274 5.56 16.76 15.27
CA ALA A 274 6.64 15.78 15.40
C ALA A 274 6.10 14.43 15.92
N ALA A 275 5.23 14.46 16.94
CA ALA A 275 4.60 13.25 17.47
C ALA A 275 3.57 12.67 16.47
N TRP A 276 2.85 13.54 15.76
CA TRP A 276 1.92 13.12 14.72
C TRP A 276 2.66 12.39 13.58
N TYR A 277 3.75 12.98 13.08
CA TYR A 277 4.56 12.33 12.04
C TYR A 277 5.15 10.99 12.52
N ALA A 278 5.68 10.91 13.75
CA ALA A 278 6.18 9.66 14.31
C ALA A 278 5.09 8.57 14.37
N HIS A 279 3.85 8.95 14.74
CA HIS A 279 2.70 8.03 14.72
C HIS A 279 2.39 7.53 13.29
N ILE A 280 2.38 8.43 12.30
CA ILE A 280 2.16 8.04 10.89
C ILE A 280 3.25 7.10 10.39
N VAL A 281 4.52 7.38 10.72
CA VAL A 281 5.63 6.49 10.37
C VAL A 281 5.45 5.11 11.02
N ALA A 282 5.08 5.04 12.30
CA ALA A 282 4.79 3.79 12.99
C ALA A 282 3.71 2.97 12.27
N GLN A 283 2.63 3.62 11.86
CA GLN A 283 1.53 3.00 11.12
C GLN A 283 1.99 2.41 9.77
N TYR A 284 2.78 3.16 8.98
CA TYR A 284 3.25 2.68 7.67
C TYR A 284 4.40 1.69 7.75
N THR A 285 5.15 1.65 8.84
CA THR A 285 6.24 0.69 9.07
C THR A 285 5.82 -0.51 9.91
N THR A 286 4.59 -0.50 10.42
CA THR A 286 4.01 -1.52 11.31
C THR A 286 4.76 -1.69 12.64
N GLU A 287 5.35 -0.61 13.14
CA GLU A 287 5.92 -0.56 14.48
C GLU A 287 4.84 -0.11 15.47
N ASP A 288 4.84 -0.62 16.70
CA ASP A 288 3.80 -0.27 17.69
C ASP A 288 3.83 1.21 18.10
N SER A 289 5.02 1.78 18.20
CA SER A 289 5.22 3.19 18.50
C SER A 289 6.62 3.63 18.11
N LEU A 290 6.76 4.87 17.66
CA LEU A 290 8.05 5.48 17.36
C LEU A 290 8.20 6.82 18.06
N SER A 291 9.43 7.12 18.49
CA SER A 291 9.86 8.43 18.98
C SER A 291 10.49 9.26 17.86
N ALA A 292 10.72 10.54 18.12
CA ALA A 292 11.51 11.39 17.23
C ALA A 292 12.94 10.85 17.00
N GLY A 293 13.53 10.19 18.00
CA GLY A 293 14.85 9.55 17.87
C GLY A 293 14.85 8.36 16.93
N ASP A 294 13.75 7.61 16.87
CA ASP A 294 13.58 6.48 15.93
C ASP A 294 13.41 7.00 14.50
N VAL A 295 12.66 8.08 14.29
CA VAL A 295 12.54 8.76 13.00
C VAL A 295 13.91 9.24 12.50
N GLU A 296 14.73 9.82 13.39
CA GLU A 296 16.10 10.21 13.04
C GLU A 296 16.97 8.99 12.70
N ALA A 297 16.79 7.85 13.37
CA ALA A 297 17.49 6.61 13.05
C ALA A 297 17.11 6.10 11.65
N ILE A 298 15.83 6.23 11.25
CA ILE A 298 15.38 5.93 9.87
C ILE A 298 16.11 6.83 8.87
N HIS A 299 16.20 8.15 9.12
CA HIS A 299 16.93 9.07 8.27
C HIS A 299 18.40 8.65 8.09
N ARG A 300 19.10 8.36 9.18
CA ARG A 300 20.49 7.88 9.13
C ARG A 300 20.63 6.56 8.37
N THR A 301 19.68 5.64 8.53
CA THR A 301 19.63 4.39 7.76
C THR A 301 19.51 4.70 6.27
N GLY A 302 18.65 5.64 5.90
CA GLY A 302 18.50 6.10 4.51
C GLY A 302 19.81 6.63 3.93
N LEU A 303 20.51 7.50 4.66
CA LEU A 303 21.81 8.04 4.24
C LEU A 303 22.85 6.93 4.03
N ALA A 304 22.90 5.94 4.94
CA ALA A 304 23.82 4.80 4.83
C ALA A 304 23.49 3.92 3.60
N GLU A 305 22.21 3.65 3.36
CA GLU A 305 21.76 2.88 2.20
C GLU A 305 22.06 3.62 0.88
N VAL A 306 21.80 4.93 0.79
CA VAL A 306 22.17 5.74 -0.37
C VAL A 306 23.67 5.65 -0.64
N ALA A 307 24.52 5.79 0.39
CA ALA A 307 25.97 5.68 0.24
C ALA A 307 26.39 4.27 -0.23
N ARG A 308 25.80 3.21 0.33
CA ARG A 308 26.07 1.82 -0.08
C ARG A 308 25.70 1.59 -1.55
N ILE A 309 24.52 2.08 -1.97
CA ILE A 309 24.03 1.87 -3.33
C ILE A 309 24.87 2.67 -4.33
N ARG A 310 25.26 3.90 -4.00
CA ARG A 310 26.19 4.70 -4.82
C ARG A 310 27.49 3.96 -5.09
N ALA A 311 28.10 3.39 -4.03
CA ALA A 311 29.31 2.58 -4.18
C ALA A 311 29.09 1.38 -5.12
N GLY A 312 27.91 0.74 -5.04
CA GLY A 312 27.51 -0.33 -5.96
C GLY A 312 27.37 0.14 -7.41
N MET A 313 26.79 1.32 -7.66
CA MET A 313 26.68 1.91 -8.99
C MET A 313 28.06 2.27 -9.57
N GLU A 314 28.97 2.83 -8.76
CA GLU A 314 30.34 3.11 -9.16
C GLU A 314 31.12 1.85 -9.51
N GLU A 315 30.84 0.73 -8.82
CA GLU A 315 31.41 -0.58 -9.20
C GLU A 315 30.89 -1.02 -10.58
N VAL A 316 29.59 -0.88 -10.85
CA VAL A 316 29.05 -1.16 -12.20
C VAL A 316 29.73 -0.28 -13.25
N MET A 317 29.92 1.01 -13.00
CA MET A 317 30.64 1.90 -13.91
C MET A 317 32.02 1.35 -14.28
N ARG A 318 32.77 0.85 -13.29
CA ARG A 318 34.09 0.22 -13.52
C ARG A 318 33.96 -1.05 -14.36
N GLN A 319 32.98 -1.89 -14.09
CA GLN A 319 32.74 -3.16 -14.81
C GLN A 319 32.40 -2.92 -16.29
N VAL A 320 31.62 -1.88 -16.60
CA VAL A 320 31.28 -1.54 -17.99
C VAL A 320 32.34 -0.64 -18.67
N GLY A 321 33.42 -0.28 -17.95
CA GLY A 321 34.50 0.54 -18.50
C GLY A 321 34.17 2.01 -18.72
N PHE A 322 33.11 2.53 -18.08
CA PHE A 322 32.70 3.92 -18.20
C PHE A 322 33.72 4.84 -17.49
N GLN A 323 34.11 5.92 -18.17
CA GLN A 323 35.03 6.93 -17.62
C GLN A 323 34.26 8.22 -17.35
N GLY A 324 34.32 8.72 -16.12
CA GLY A 324 33.63 9.96 -15.72
C GLY A 324 33.11 9.88 -14.30
N SER A 325 32.33 10.86 -13.89
CA SER A 325 31.61 10.89 -12.61
C SER A 325 30.34 10.04 -12.67
N LEU A 326 29.77 9.74 -11.50
CA LEU A 326 28.45 9.08 -11.42
C LEU A 326 27.36 9.94 -12.10
N GLN A 327 27.46 11.27 -12.04
CA GLN A 327 26.53 12.17 -12.74
C GLN A 327 26.67 12.07 -14.27
N ASP A 328 27.88 11.90 -14.80
CA ASP A 328 28.09 11.65 -16.22
C ASP A 328 27.52 10.30 -16.63
N PHE A 329 27.61 9.29 -15.74
CA PHE A 329 27.01 7.98 -15.97
C PHE A 329 25.47 8.06 -15.97
N PHE A 330 24.87 8.81 -15.06
CA PHE A 330 23.41 9.05 -15.06
C PHE A 330 22.93 9.69 -16.37
N ARG A 331 23.73 10.60 -16.94
CA ARG A 331 23.43 11.19 -18.25
C ARG A 331 23.58 10.16 -19.37
N TYR A 332 24.68 9.42 -19.35
CA TYR A 332 24.95 8.37 -20.34
C TYR A 332 23.82 7.32 -20.41
N VAL A 333 23.35 6.81 -19.28
CA VAL A 333 22.29 5.77 -19.28
C VAL A 333 20.94 6.28 -19.79
N LYS A 334 20.69 7.60 -19.72
CA LYS A 334 19.49 8.22 -20.31
C LYS A 334 19.60 8.41 -21.82
N GLU A 335 20.78 8.75 -22.31
CA GLU A 335 21.01 9.17 -23.68
C GLU A 335 21.37 8.00 -24.61
N GLU A 336 22.01 6.96 -24.10
CA GLU A 336 22.52 5.83 -24.89
C GLU A 336 21.37 5.00 -25.50
N PRO A 337 21.22 5.01 -26.86
CA PRO A 337 20.10 4.35 -27.52
C PRO A 337 20.04 2.83 -27.31
N SER A 338 21.18 2.18 -27.13
CA SER A 338 21.26 0.72 -27.00
C SER A 338 20.55 0.17 -25.76
N PHE A 339 20.26 1.03 -24.76
CA PHE A 339 19.50 0.65 -23.56
C PHE A 339 17.99 0.62 -23.75
N TYR A 340 17.48 0.94 -24.94
CA TYR A 340 16.05 1.01 -25.21
C TYR A 340 15.66 0.13 -26.38
N TYR A 341 14.41 -0.27 -26.41
CA TYR A 341 13.82 -0.92 -27.57
C TYR A 341 13.31 0.12 -28.57
N GLU A 342 13.29 -0.26 -29.84
CA GLU A 342 12.75 0.59 -30.91
C GLU A 342 11.27 0.24 -31.22
N GLN A 343 10.85 -1.00 -30.92
CA GLN A 343 9.50 -1.47 -31.20
C GLN A 343 8.79 -1.88 -29.90
N PRO A 344 7.50 -1.55 -29.74
CA PRO A 344 6.70 -1.96 -28.58
C PRO A 344 6.69 -3.47 -28.34
N GLN A 345 6.64 -4.29 -29.42
CA GLN A 345 6.59 -5.75 -29.30
C GLN A 345 7.90 -6.31 -28.73
N GLU A 346 9.05 -5.73 -29.08
CA GLU A 346 10.36 -6.15 -28.52
C GLU A 346 10.42 -5.97 -26.99
N LEU A 347 9.81 -4.89 -26.46
CA LEU A 347 9.70 -4.65 -25.04
C LEU A 347 8.84 -5.73 -24.36
N ILE A 348 7.69 -6.06 -24.93
CA ILE A 348 6.80 -7.12 -24.41
C ILE A 348 7.50 -8.48 -24.45
N ASP A 349 8.14 -8.83 -25.57
CA ASP A 349 8.88 -10.10 -25.73
C ASP A 349 10.04 -10.19 -24.73
N GLY A 350 10.70 -9.07 -24.45
CA GLY A 350 11.73 -8.98 -23.42
C GLY A 350 11.20 -9.28 -22.02
N TYR A 351 10.05 -8.73 -21.63
CA TYR A 351 9.41 -9.05 -20.35
C TYR A 351 8.95 -10.51 -20.27
N GLU A 352 8.45 -11.09 -21.36
CA GLU A 352 8.10 -12.52 -21.42
C GLU A 352 9.35 -13.40 -21.30
N ASP A 353 10.51 -12.98 -21.83
CA ASP A 353 11.77 -13.67 -21.60
C ASP A 353 12.19 -13.64 -20.12
N VAL A 354 12.14 -12.47 -19.49
CA VAL A 354 12.42 -12.33 -18.06
C VAL A 354 11.48 -13.22 -17.24
N ARG A 355 10.17 -13.24 -17.55
CA ARG A 355 9.19 -14.11 -16.90
C ARG A 355 9.58 -15.59 -16.97
N ARG A 356 9.99 -16.09 -18.15
CA ARG A 356 10.44 -17.49 -18.32
C ARG A 356 11.65 -17.80 -17.44
N ARG A 357 12.64 -16.89 -17.37
CA ARG A 357 13.86 -17.07 -16.55
C ARG A 357 13.54 -17.06 -15.06
N ILE A 358 12.69 -16.16 -14.60
CA ILE A 358 12.20 -16.11 -13.22
C ILE A 358 11.53 -17.43 -12.87
N ASN A 359 10.53 -17.88 -13.65
CA ASN A 359 9.76 -19.09 -13.37
C ASN A 359 10.64 -20.34 -13.28
N ALA A 360 11.70 -20.43 -14.09
CA ALA A 360 12.67 -21.51 -14.00
C ALA A 360 13.49 -21.49 -12.70
N GLY A 361 13.70 -20.33 -12.11
CA GLY A 361 14.45 -20.14 -10.87
C GLY A 361 13.63 -20.33 -9.59
N LEU A 362 12.32 -20.02 -9.62
CA LEU A 362 11.45 -19.98 -8.44
C LEU A 362 11.52 -21.23 -7.54
N PRO A 363 11.57 -22.48 -8.05
CA PRO A 363 11.63 -23.68 -7.20
C PRO A 363 12.87 -23.79 -6.31
N ARG A 364 13.90 -22.98 -6.56
CA ARG A 364 15.09 -22.91 -5.68
C ARG A 364 14.79 -22.20 -4.36
N LEU A 365 13.84 -21.26 -4.38
CA LEU A 365 13.54 -20.37 -3.27
C LEU A 365 12.13 -20.55 -2.71
N PHE A 366 11.22 -21.22 -3.42
CA PHE A 366 9.83 -21.39 -3.02
C PHE A 366 9.40 -22.85 -3.16
N SER A 367 8.59 -23.32 -2.20
CA SER A 367 7.98 -24.66 -2.18
C SER A 367 6.49 -24.63 -2.53
N HIS A 368 5.86 -23.46 -2.46
CA HIS A 368 4.43 -23.25 -2.74
C HIS A 368 4.29 -22.12 -3.76
N PHE A 369 3.31 -22.27 -4.65
CA PHE A 369 3.09 -21.37 -5.78
C PHE A 369 1.62 -20.97 -5.84
N PRO A 370 1.28 -19.73 -6.24
CA PRO A 370 -0.10 -19.37 -6.51
C PRO A 370 -0.67 -20.21 -7.64
N ARG A 371 -1.97 -20.49 -7.59
CA ARG A 371 -2.69 -21.21 -8.66
C ARG A 371 -2.87 -20.33 -9.90
N ALA A 372 -3.10 -19.02 -9.66
CA ALA A 372 -3.23 -18.08 -10.75
C ALA A 372 -1.87 -17.76 -11.36
N ASP A 373 -1.79 -17.83 -12.69
CA ASP A 373 -0.65 -17.30 -13.44
C ASP A 373 -0.90 -15.84 -13.83
N TYR A 374 0.09 -15.18 -14.43
CA TYR A 374 -0.05 -13.85 -14.98
C TYR A 374 0.39 -13.80 -16.45
N VAL A 375 -0.05 -12.75 -17.14
CA VAL A 375 0.33 -12.45 -18.51
C VAL A 375 0.95 -11.07 -18.58
N VAL A 376 1.86 -10.84 -19.52
CA VAL A 376 2.40 -9.51 -19.82
C VAL A 376 1.59 -8.90 -20.96
N LYS A 377 1.15 -7.66 -20.80
CA LYS A 377 0.38 -6.91 -21.82
C LYS A 377 0.83 -5.46 -21.91
N ALA A 378 0.71 -4.89 -23.10
CA ALA A 378 0.80 -3.44 -23.26
C ALA A 378 -0.40 -2.76 -22.57
N ILE A 379 -0.16 -1.60 -21.95
CA ILE A 379 -1.22 -0.70 -21.50
C ILE A 379 -2.03 -0.25 -22.72
N GLU A 380 -3.35 -0.16 -22.58
CA GLU A 380 -4.25 0.21 -23.66
C GLU A 380 -3.94 1.64 -24.15
N ALA A 381 -3.92 1.83 -25.48
CA ALA A 381 -3.46 3.07 -26.10
C ALA A 381 -4.20 4.33 -25.61
N PHE A 382 -5.49 4.21 -25.24
CA PHE A 382 -6.29 5.36 -24.80
C PHE A 382 -5.87 5.94 -23.45
N ARG A 383 -5.18 5.17 -22.60
CA ARG A 383 -4.72 5.59 -21.27
C ARG A 383 -3.19 5.58 -21.11
N ALA A 384 -2.46 5.07 -22.10
CA ALA A 384 -1.02 4.84 -21.99
C ALA A 384 -0.20 6.13 -21.77
N GLU A 385 -0.65 7.26 -22.33
CA GLU A 385 0.05 8.56 -22.18
C GLU A 385 0.09 9.05 -20.73
N SER A 386 -0.98 8.78 -19.96
CA SER A 386 -1.10 9.21 -18.55
C SER A 386 -0.78 8.11 -17.53
N ALA A 387 -0.57 6.87 -17.98
CA ALA A 387 -0.31 5.74 -17.10
C ALA A 387 1.16 5.69 -16.66
N ALA A 388 1.41 5.03 -15.52
CA ALA A 388 2.75 4.70 -15.05
C ALA A 388 3.53 3.82 -16.05
N GLY A 389 4.83 3.67 -15.86
CA GLY A 389 5.69 2.84 -16.71
C GLY A 389 5.29 1.35 -16.72
N ALA A 390 4.77 0.87 -15.61
CA ALA A 390 4.14 -0.45 -15.49
C ALA A 390 3.16 -0.46 -14.31
N GLU A 391 2.25 -1.44 -14.31
CA GLU A 391 1.30 -1.68 -13.25
C GLU A 391 0.91 -3.17 -13.19
N TYR A 392 0.59 -3.66 -12.00
CA TYR A 392 0.09 -5.01 -11.83
C TYR A 392 -1.40 -5.00 -11.50
N GLN A 393 -2.18 -5.82 -12.21
CA GLN A 393 -3.58 -6.09 -11.93
C GLN A 393 -3.75 -7.51 -11.41
N PRO A 394 -4.33 -7.72 -10.21
CA PRO A 394 -4.57 -9.05 -9.66
C PRO A 394 -5.46 -9.92 -10.56
N PRO A 395 -5.34 -11.27 -10.45
CA PRO A 395 -6.26 -12.19 -11.11
C PRO A 395 -7.69 -12.02 -10.58
N ALA A 396 -8.67 -12.48 -11.34
CA ALA A 396 -10.03 -12.55 -10.82
C ALA A 396 -10.12 -13.64 -9.74
N PRO A 397 -10.86 -13.38 -8.62
CA PRO A 397 -10.99 -14.35 -7.53
C PRO A 397 -11.60 -15.70 -7.94
N ASP A 398 -12.41 -15.71 -8.98
CA ASP A 398 -13.05 -16.91 -9.56
C ASP A 398 -12.18 -17.65 -10.59
N GLY A 399 -10.95 -17.15 -10.84
CA GLY A 399 -10.02 -17.74 -11.82
C GLY A 399 -10.37 -17.45 -13.29
N SER A 400 -11.40 -16.66 -13.58
CA SER A 400 -11.84 -16.34 -14.95
C SER A 400 -10.83 -15.47 -15.73
N ARG A 401 -9.95 -14.75 -15.04
CA ARG A 401 -8.92 -13.88 -15.61
C ARG A 401 -7.59 -14.07 -14.86
N PRO A 402 -6.46 -14.28 -15.56
CA PRO A 402 -5.14 -14.30 -14.95
C PRO A 402 -4.76 -12.92 -14.41
N GLY A 403 -3.75 -12.86 -13.54
CA GLY A 403 -3.07 -11.62 -13.22
C GLY A 403 -2.52 -10.97 -14.50
N THR A 404 -2.41 -9.66 -14.52
CA THR A 404 -1.88 -8.96 -15.69
C THR A 404 -0.80 -7.97 -15.25
N PHE A 405 0.39 -8.17 -15.75
CA PHE A 405 1.48 -7.21 -15.67
C PHE A 405 1.40 -6.31 -16.91
N TYR A 406 0.90 -5.10 -16.73
CA TYR A 406 0.82 -4.12 -17.79
C TYR A 406 2.13 -3.35 -17.92
N VAL A 407 2.59 -3.19 -19.16
CA VAL A 407 3.80 -2.45 -19.51
C VAL A 407 3.43 -1.28 -20.42
N ASN A 408 3.89 -0.09 -20.09
CA ASN A 408 3.61 1.10 -20.88
C ASN A 408 4.51 1.15 -22.12
N THR A 409 3.91 1.03 -23.28
CA THR A 409 4.60 1.06 -24.58
C THR A 409 4.49 2.40 -25.31
N PHE A 410 3.87 3.42 -24.70
CA PHE A 410 3.67 4.74 -25.28
C PHE A 410 5.01 5.49 -25.50
N ASN A 411 5.88 5.43 -24.49
CA ASN A 411 7.20 6.04 -24.56
C ASN A 411 8.29 5.01 -24.23
N LEU A 412 8.86 4.38 -25.25
CA LEU A 412 9.91 3.36 -25.08
C LEU A 412 11.20 3.91 -24.47
N ARG A 413 11.44 5.22 -24.56
CA ARG A 413 12.59 5.88 -23.91
C ARG A 413 12.44 6.00 -22.39
N ALA A 414 11.26 5.81 -21.87
CA ALA A 414 11.01 5.68 -20.44
C ALA A 414 11.17 4.24 -19.92
N GLN A 415 11.46 3.27 -20.80
CA GLN A 415 11.49 1.84 -20.51
C GLN A 415 12.88 1.23 -20.81
N PRO A 416 13.91 1.53 -19.99
CA PRO A 416 15.24 1.00 -20.23
C PRO A 416 15.30 -0.51 -20.00
N ARG A 417 15.99 -1.24 -20.89
CA ARG A 417 16.19 -2.70 -20.81
C ARG A 417 16.78 -3.15 -19.47
N PHE A 418 17.67 -2.35 -18.90
CA PHE A 418 18.34 -2.69 -17.65
C PHE A 418 17.41 -2.66 -16.42
N GLY A 419 16.24 -2.02 -16.49
CA GLY A 419 15.24 -2.02 -15.43
C GLY A 419 14.27 -3.23 -15.45
N MET A 420 14.27 -4.01 -16.54
CA MET A 420 13.22 -5.03 -16.76
C MET A 420 13.25 -6.16 -15.75
N GLU A 421 14.43 -6.66 -15.39
CA GLU A 421 14.55 -7.77 -14.43
C GLU A 421 14.06 -7.38 -13.04
N THR A 422 14.47 -6.20 -12.56
CA THR A 422 14.05 -5.71 -11.24
C THR A 422 12.55 -5.41 -11.19
N LEU A 423 12.00 -4.75 -12.22
CA LEU A 423 10.57 -4.44 -12.28
C LEU A 423 9.71 -5.71 -12.36
N SER A 424 10.15 -6.73 -13.11
CA SER A 424 9.46 -8.03 -13.17
C SER A 424 9.47 -8.75 -11.82
N LEU A 425 10.57 -8.66 -11.06
CA LEU A 425 10.66 -9.24 -9.72
C LEU A 425 9.74 -8.52 -8.73
N HIS A 426 9.56 -7.21 -8.89
CA HIS A 426 8.72 -6.37 -8.05
C HIS A 426 7.23 -6.59 -8.33
N GLU A 427 6.81 -6.34 -9.57
CA GLU A 427 5.39 -6.33 -9.94
C GLU A 427 4.81 -7.74 -10.12
N ALA A 428 5.63 -8.66 -10.65
CA ALA A 428 5.16 -9.99 -10.98
C ALA A 428 5.61 -11.04 -9.96
N SER A 429 6.56 -11.90 -10.31
CA SER A 429 7.02 -13.00 -9.44
C SER A 429 8.49 -12.85 -9.08
N PRO A 430 8.84 -13.05 -7.80
CA PRO A 430 7.99 -13.44 -6.67
C PRO A 430 7.35 -12.26 -5.90
N GLY A 431 7.27 -11.06 -6.49
CA GLY A 431 6.74 -9.83 -5.87
C GLY A 431 5.22 -9.79 -5.75
N HIS A 432 4.61 -8.68 -6.18
CA HIS A 432 3.18 -8.38 -5.95
C HIS A 432 2.22 -9.46 -6.45
N HIS A 433 2.42 -9.97 -7.68
CA HIS A 433 1.56 -11.05 -8.20
C HIS A 433 1.62 -12.28 -7.31
N PHE A 434 2.84 -12.73 -6.99
CA PHE A 434 3.03 -13.97 -6.24
C PHE A 434 2.44 -13.89 -4.84
N GLN A 435 2.78 -12.83 -4.10
CA GLN A 435 2.29 -12.59 -2.74
C GLN A 435 0.78 -12.35 -2.70
N GLY A 436 0.27 -11.45 -3.56
CA GLY A 436 -1.15 -11.12 -3.60
C GLY A 436 -2.04 -12.29 -4.02
N SER A 437 -1.59 -13.10 -5.00
CA SER A 437 -2.35 -14.29 -5.43
C SER A 437 -2.41 -15.35 -4.35
N LEU A 438 -1.31 -15.61 -3.62
CA LEU A 438 -1.34 -16.52 -2.46
C LEU A 438 -2.31 -16.03 -1.38
N GLN A 439 -2.31 -14.71 -1.09
CA GLN A 439 -3.24 -14.14 -0.11
C GLN A 439 -4.70 -14.29 -0.54
N MET A 440 -5.02 -14.09 -1.81
CA MET A 440 -6.38 -14.25 -2.34
C MET A 440 -6.90 -15.70 -2.19
N GLU A 441 -6.02 -16.69 -2.18
CA GLU A 441 -6.35 -18.10 -1.96
C GLU A 441 -6.72 -18.43 -0.51
N LEU A 442 -6.44 -17.55 0.45
CA LEU A 442 -6.72 -17.73 1.87
C LEU A 442 -8.18 -17.38 2.21
N THR A 443 -9.12 -18.10 1.59
CA THR A 443 -10.57 -17.82 1.72
C THR A 443 -11.14 -18.03 3.13
N GLY A 444 -10.44 -18.75 4.00
CA GLY A 444 -10.84 -18.99 5.39
C GLY A 444 -10.47 -17.87 6.37
N LEU A 445 -9.76 -16.83 5.94
CA LEU A 445 -9.42 -15.70 6.80
C LEU A 445 -10.62 -14.77 7.01
N PRO A 446 -10.74 -14.13 8.19
CA PRO A 446 -11.71 -13.06 8.41
C PRO A 446 -11.58 -11.93 7.39
N ARG A 447 -12.71 -11.27 7.08
CA ARG A 447 -12.76 -10.23 6.03
C ARG A 447 -11.75 -9.10 6.25
N PHE A 448 -11.54 -8.62 7.47
CA PHE A 448 -10.58 -7.55 7.73
C PHE A 448 -9.14 -7.95 7.38
N ARG A 449 -8.75 -9.24 7.51
CA ARG A 449 -7.45 -9.77 7.08
C ARG A 449 -7.36 -9.98 5.58
N ARG A 450 -8.47 -10.31 4.93
CA ARG A 450 -8.51 -10.54 3.47
C ARG A 450 -8.42 -9.22 2.69
N PHE A 451 -9.06 -8.18 3.19
CA PHE A 451 -9.17 -6.87 2.55
C PHE A 451 -8.22 -5.82 3.12
N GLY A 452 -7.68 -6.06 4.31
CA GLY A 452 -6.64 -5.24 4.90
C GLY A 452 -5.26 -5.51 4.31
N GLY A 453 -4.31 -4.62 4.63
CA GLY A 453 -2.92 -4.79 4.18
C GLY A 453 -1.99 -3.77 4.83
N TYR A 454 -0.70 -4.08 4.75
CA TYR A 454 0.35 -3.26 5.33
C TYR A 454 1.37 -2.88 4.24
N VAL A 455 1.57 -1.58 4.04
CA VAL A 455 2.53 -1.06 3.05
C VAL A 455 3.92 -1.64 3.27
N ALA A 456 4.40 -1.67 4.52
CA ALA A 456 5.70 -2.24 4.82
C ALA A 456 5.82 -3.73 4.49
N TYR A 457 4.75 -4.50 4.66
CA TYR A 457 4.76 -5.90 4.27
C TYR A 457 4.71 -6.08 2.75
N THR A 458 3.77 -5.43 2.07
CA THR A 458 3.54 -5.62 0.62
C THR A 458 4.69 -5.07 -0.22
N GLU A 459 5.07 -3.83 0.03
CA GLU A 459 6.15 -3.16 -0.70
C GLU A 459 7.54 -3.64 -0.24
N GLY A 460 7.66 -3.93 1.05
CA GLY A 460 8.87 -4.56 1.59
C GLY A 460 9.12 -5.94 1.00
N TRP A 461 8.07 -6.76 0.82
CA TRP A 461 8.15 -8.04 0.12
C TRP A 461 8.56 -7.88 -1.34
N ALA A 462 7.98 -6.93 -2.06
CA ALA A 462 8.33 -6.67 -3.45
C ALA A 462 9.80 -6.24 -3.61
N LEU A 463 10.31 -5.36 -2.75
CA LEU A 463 11.72 -4.99 -2.72
C LEU A 463 12.63 -6.15 -2.30
N TYR A 464 12.24 -6.93 -1.31
CA TYR A 464 12.93 -8.13 -0.91
C TYR A 464 13.01 -9.13 -2.07
N SER A 465 11.93 -9.27 -2.84
CA SER A 465 11.88 -10.11 -4.05
C SER A 465 12.88 -9.68 -5.12
N GLU A 466 13.08 -8.37 -5.32
CA GLU A 466 14.13 -7.86 -6.19
C GLU A 466 15.53 -8.32 -5.73
N SER A 467 15.77 -8.36 -4.41
CA SER A 467 17.06 -8.79 -3.86
C SER A 467 17.37 -10.27 -4.14
N LEU A 468 16.35 -11.09 -4.39
CA LEU A 468 16.47 -12.53 -4.71
C LEU A 468 16.93 -12.79 -6.17
N GLY A 469 16.96 -11.77 -7.02
CA GLY A 469 17.21 -11.95 -8.45
C GLY A 469 18.48 -12.72 -8.78
N ARG A 470 19.60 -12.50 -8.07
CA ARG A 470 20.84 -13.28 -8.27
C ARG A 470 20.67 -14.75 -7.89
N GLU A 471 19.94 -15.05 -6.84
CA GLU A 471 19.65 -16.44 -6.43
C GLU A 471 18.73 -17.13 -7.44
N LEU A 472 17.89 -16.35 -8.15
CA LEU A 472 17.03 -16.82 -9.26
C LEU A 472 17.80 -16.95 -10.59
N GLY A 473 19.04 -16.46 -10.69
CA GLY A 473 19.87 -16.52 -11.89
C GLY A 473 19.73 -15.31 -12.81
N LEU A 474 19.21 -14.20 -12.26
CA LEU A 474 19.12 -12.89 -12.94
C LEU A 474 20.33 -12.00 -12.63
N PHE A 475 20.34 -10.77 -13.15
CA PHE A 475 21.39 -9.76 -12.95
C PHE A 475 22.79 -10.26 -13.35
N GLN A 476 22.87 -11.04 -14.42
CA GLN A 476 24.15 -11.51 -14.97
C GLN A 476 24.88 -10.40 -15.75
N ASP A 477 24.12 -9.51 -16.37
CA ASP A 477 24.63 -8.29 -17.01
C ASP A 477 24.86 -7.21 -15.93
N PRO A 478 26.04 -6.57 -15.87
CA PRO A 478 26.28 -5.43 -14.97
C PRO A 478 25.25 -4.32 -15.09
N MET A 479 24.70 -4.06 -16.30
CA MET A 479 23.67 -3.05 -16.49
C MET A 479 22.32 -3.48 -15.89
N ALA A 480 21.94 -4.76 -15.95
CA ALA A 480 20.74 -5.25 -15.26
C ALA A 480 20.90 -5.09 -13.72
N TRP A 481 22.11 -5.30 -13.19
CA TRP A 481 22.41 -5.00 -11.79
C TRP A 481 22.34 -3.49 -11.47
N TYR A 482 22.78 -2.63 -12.38
CA TYR A 482 22.57 -1.18 -12.25
C TYR A 482 21.08 -0.83 -12.18
N GLY A 483 20.25 -1.46 -13.01
CA GLY A 483 18.78 -1.29 -12.95
C GLY A 483 18.24 -1.59 -11.56
N ARG A 484 18.64 -2.73 -10.97
CA ARG A 484 18.28 -3.09 -9.59
C ARG A 484 18.74 -2.03 -8.58
N LEU A 485 19.99 -1.55 -8.70
CA LEU A 485 20.51 -0.51 -7.82
C LEU A 485 19.79 0.83 -8.01
N SER A 486 19.36 1.16 -9.22
CA SER A 486 18.61 2.39 -9.53
C SER A 486 17.25 2.39 -8.84
N ASP A 487 16.52 1.25 -8.88
CA ASP A 487 15.24 1.09 -8.21
C ASP A 487 15.39 1.10 -6.67
N GLU A 488 16.41 0.42 -6.16
CA GLU A 488 16.73 0.43 -4.72
C GLU A 488 17.13 1.84 -4.25
N MET A 489 17.83 2.62 -5.09
CA MET A 489 18.23 4.00 -4.78
C MET A 489 17.00 4.87 -4.54
N LEU A 490 15.99 4.78 -5.39
CA LEU A 490 14.75 5.52 -5.18
C LEU A 490 14.16 5.23 -3.78
N ARG A 491 14.09 3.95 -3.40
CA ARG A 491 13.51 3.54 -2.11
C ARG A 491 14.41 3.94 -0.92
N ALA A 492 15.72 3.96 -1.09
CA ALA A 492 16.65 4.46 -0.08
C ALA A 492 16.55 5.99 0.08
N MET A 493 16.44 6.74 -1.03
CA MET A 493 16.23 8.18 -0.99
C MET A 493 14.91 8.57 -0.31
N ARG A 494 13.86 7.74 -0.42
CA ARG A 494 12.59 7.95 0.29
C ARG A 494 12.78 8.05 1.80
N LEU A 495 13.65 7.21 2.40
CA LEU A 495 13.95 7.29 3.83
C LEU A 495 14.57 8.63 4.22
N VAL A 496 15.40 9.21 3.34
CA VAL A 496 16.08 10.49 3.60
C VAL A 496 15.14 11.66 3.36
N VAL A 497 14.42 11.65 2.25
CA VAL A 497 13.61 12.78 1.80
C VAL A 497 12.34 12.94 2.63
N ASP A 498 11.62 11.87 2.91
CA ASP A 498 10.39 11.92 3.71
C ASP A 498 10.69 12.40 5.13
N THR A 499 11.68 11.80 5.81
CA THR A 499 12.11 12.23 7.14
C THR A 499 12.75 13.63 7.12
N GLY A 500 13.49 13.96 6.05
CA GLY A 500 14.06 15.29 5.85
C GLY A 500 12.99 16.38 5.76
N LEU A 501 11.92 16.14 5.01
CA LEU A 501 10.78 17.05 4.87
C LEU A 501 10.02 17.19 6.21
N HIS A 502 9.65 16.06 6.82
CA HIS A 502 8.65 16.04 7.89
C HIS A 502 9.24 16.17 9.30
N ALA A 503 10.49 15.78 9.51
CA ALA A 503 11.20 15.94 10.78
C ALA A 503 12.41 16.89 10.67
N GLY A 504 13.14 16.87 9.55
CA GLY A 504 14.36 17.63 9.34
C GLY A 504 14.16 19.08 8.87
N GLY A 505 12.92 19.50 8.59
CA GLY A 505 12.59 20.87 8.15
C GLY A 505 13.10 21.22 6.74
N TRP A 506 13.33 20.22 5.89
CA TRP A 506 13.75 20.46 4.50
C TRP A 506 12.66 21.19 3.71
N SER A 507 13.10 22.07 2.81
CA SER A 507 12.21 22.61 1.79
C SER A 507 11.96 21.60 0.68
N ARG A 508 10.91 21.84 -0.10
CA ARG A 508 10.61 21.08 -1.33
C ARG A 508 11.81 21.05 -2.28
N GLU A 509 12.47 22.19 -2.45
CA GLU A 509 13.60 22.36 -3.36
C GLU A 509 14.84 21.60 -2.88
N GLN A 510 15.09 21.55 -1.56
CA GLN A 510 16.16 20.72 -0.99
C GLN A 510 15.91 19.23 -1.24
N ALA A 511 14.68 18.77 -1.08
CA ALA A 511 14.28 17.39 -1.37
C ALA A 511 14.47 17.04 -2.86
N ILE A 512 14.02 17.90 -3.76
CA ILE A 512 14.20 17.76 -5.22
C ILE A 512 15.69 17.69 -5.56
N GLN A 513 16.50 18.62 -5.03
CA GLN A 513 17.93 18.65 -5.32
C GLN A 513 18.64 17.38 -4.83
N TYR A 514 18.30 16.91 -3.62
CA TYR A 514 18.86 15.66 -3.09
C TYR A 514 18.58 14.46 -4.01
N MET A 515 17.36 14.33 -4.53
CA MET A 515 17.02 13.26 -5.46
C MET A 515 17.73 13.41 -6.81
N LYS A 516 17.87 14.63 -7.32
CA LYS A 516 18.65 14.91 -8.56
C LYS A 516 20.13 14.53 -8.42
N ASP A 517 20.71 14.76 -7.24
CA ASP A 517 22.13 14.46 -6.98
C ASP A 517 22.41 12.96 -6.86
N ASN A 518 21.39 12.15 -6.60
CA ASN A 518 21.53 10.74 -6.28
C ASN A 518 20.84 9.78 -7.27
N SER A 519 20.19 10.28 -8.31
CA SER A 519 19.48 9.40 -9.26
C SER A 519 19.56 9.87 -10.70
N SER A 520 19.27 8.95 -11.62
CA SER A 520 19.07 9.24 -13.04
C SER A 520 17.60 9.54 -13.39
N MET A 521 16.72 9.78 -12.42
CA MET A 521 15.30 10.08 -12.67
C MET A 521 15.11 11.38 -13.47
N ALA A 522 14.00 11.46 -14.21
CA ALA A 522 13.61 12.73 -14.84
C ALA A 522 13.18 13.76 -13.76
N GLU A 523 13.41 15.03 -14.02
CA GLU A 523 13.07 16.07 -13.04
C GLU A 523 11.56 16.15 -12.77
N SER A 524 10.72 15.90 -13.79
CA SER A 524 9.27 15.80 -13.65
C SER A 524 8.85 14.74 -12.62
N ASP A 525 9.51 13.57 -12.70
CA ASP A 525 9.20 12.44 -11.83
C ASP A 525 9.66 12.70 -10.39
N ILE A 526 10.84 13.32 -10.24
CA ILE A 526 11.35 13.75 -8.94
C ILE A 526 10.39 14.76 -8.28
N VAL A 527 9.90 15.73 -9.05
CA VAL A 527 8.94 16.73 -8.55
C VAL A 527 7.64 16.05 -8.11
N ALA A 528 7.12 15.13 -8.92
CA ALA A 528 5.90 14.38 -8.59
C ALA A 528 6.08 13.55 -7.31
N GLU A 529 7.20 12.83 -7.18
CA GLU A 529 7.53 12.04 -5.99
C GLU A 529 7.67 12.91 -4.75
N VAL A 530 8.41 14.01 -4.80
CA VAL A 530 8.57 14.90 -3.64
C VAL A 530 7.24 15.52 -3.22
N GLU A 531 6.40 15.93 -4.16
CA GLU A 531 5.08 16.49 -3.84
C GLU A 531 4.10 15.43 -3.31
N ARG A 532 4.25 14.15 -3.72
CA ARG A 532 3.56 13.02 -3.10
C ARG A 532 3.99 12.87 -1.64
N TYR A 533 5.29 12.87 -1.34
CA TYR A 533 5.77 12.73 0.04
C TYR A 533 5.27 13.86 0.93
N ILE A 534 5.22 15.09 0.44
CA ILE A 534 4.73 16.25 1.22
C ILE A 534 3.30 16.02 1.76
N VAL A 535 2.42 15.39 0.99
CA VAL A 535 1.01 15.18 1.37
C VAL A 535 0.68 13.76 1.83
N TYR A 536 1.62 12.84 1.62
CA TYR A 536 1.47 11.43 2.02
C TYR A 536 2.64 10.99 2.89
N PRO A 537 2.82 11.63 4.07
CA PRO A 537 3.97 11.43 4.94
C PRO A 537 4.09 9.97 5.40
N GLY A 538 5.31 9.48 5.53
CA GLY A 538 5.60 8.17 6.10
C GLY A 538 5.32 6.98 5.17
N GLN A 539 4.40 7.10 4.21
CA GLN A 539 4.04 5.99 3.32
C GLN A 539 5.25 5.47 2.54
N ALA A 540 6.06 6.38 2.02
CA ALA A 540 7.24 6.05 1.23
C ALA A 540 8.31 5.28 2.03
N LEU A 541 8.31 5.38 3.37
CA LEU A 541 9.25 4.68 4.24
C LEU A 541 8.99 3.18 4.30
N GLY A 542 7.72 2.75 4.21
CA GLY A 542 7.33 1.35 4.32
C GLY A 542 8.10 0.44 3.34
N TYR A 543 8.39 0.91 2.15
CA TYR A 543 9.13 0.18 1.12
C TYR A 543 10.48 -0.36 1.64
N LYS A 544 11.39 0.56 1.95
CA LYS A 544 12.76 0.17 2.33
C LYS A 544 12.85 -0.37 3.74
N ILE A 545 12.03 0.14 4.67
CA ILE A 545 11.96 -0.41 6.04
C ILE A 545 11.47 -1.86 5.99
N GLY A 546 10.42 -2.14 5.22
CA GLY A 546 9.91 -3.50 5.05
C GLY A 546 10.95 -4.46 4.45
N ASP A 547 11.67 -4.05 3.40
CA ASP A 547 12.77 -4.80 2.82
C ASP A 547 13.86 -5.13 3.87
N LEU A 548 14.31 -4.12 4.60
CA LEU A 548 15.35 -4.29 5.64
C LEU A 548 14.89 -5.22 6.77
N ARG A 549 13.61 -5.15 7.17
CA ARG A 549 13.02 -6.07 8.16
C ARG A 549 13.00 -7.51 7.64
N LEU A 550 12.52 -7.77 6.43
CA LEU A 550 12.47 -9.11 5.85
C LEU A 550 13.88 -9.72 5.67
N GLN A 551 14.84 -8.93 5.19
CA GLN A 551 16.22 -9.36 5.10
C GLN A 551 16.82 -9.63 6.49
N GLY A 552 16.50 -8.80 7.48
CA GLY A 552 16.92 -8.97 8.87
C GLY A 552 16.37 -10.26 9.47
N LEU A 553 15.08 -10.53 9.31
CA LEU A 553 14.42 -11.75 9.74
C LEU A 553 15.04 -12.99 9.08
N ARG A 554 15.28 -12.96 7.76
CA ARG A 554 15.95 -14.06 7.06
C ARG A 554 17.31 -14.36 7.69
N ARG A 555 18.16 -13.34 7.92
CA ARG A 555 19.46 -13.51 8.57
C ARG A 555 19.35 -14.05 9.99
N LYS A 556 18.39 -13.54 10.78
CA LYS A 556 18.11 -13.99 12.16
C LYS A 556 17.83 -15.50 12.19
N TYR A 557 16.92 -15.97 11.36
CA TYR A 557 16.51 -17.39 11.38
C TYR A 557 17.51 -18.30 10.68
N GLN A 558 18.23 -17.82 9.69
CA GLN A 558 19.35 -18.54 9.09
C GLN A 558 20.44 -18.80 10.14
N ALA A 559 20.78 -17.80 10.95
CA ALA A 559 21.74 -17.98 12.04
C ALA A 559 21.20 -18.88 13.17
N ALA A 560 19.92 -18.78 13.52
CA ALA A 560 19.32 -19.54 14.61
C ALA A 560 19.13 -21.04 14.30
N LEU A 561 18.84 -21.39 13.04
CA LEU A 561 18.59 -22.76 12.60
C LEU A 561 19.83 -23.45 11.99
N GLY A 562 20.84 -22.68 11.54
CA GLY A 562 22.06 -23.22 10.94
C GLY A 562 21.76 -24.13 9.75
N GLU A 563 22.24 -25.36 9.75
CA GLU A 563 22.08 -26.36 8.68
C GLU A 563 20.60 -26.78 8.47
N ARG A 564 19.73 -26.54 9.45
CA ARG A 564 18.28 -26.83 9.33
C ARG A 564 17.49 -25.73 8.63
N PHE A 565 18.11 -24.59 8.32
CA PHE A 565 17.45 -23.51 7.62
C PHE A 565 17.20 -23.88 6.16
N ASP A 566 15.94 -23.94 5.77
CA ASP A 566 15.53 -24.00 4.36
C ASP A 566 14.87 -22.68 3.98
N VAL A 567 15.42 -21.97 3.01
CA VAL A 567 14.91 -20.69 2.53
C VAL A 567 13.48 -20.80 1.97
N ARG A 568 13.13 -21.98 1.40
CA ARG A 568 11.78 -22.24 0.85
C ARG A 568 10.73 -22.32 1.96
N ASP A 569 11.11 -22.94 3.10
CA ASP A 569 10.24 -22.99 4.26
C ASP A 569 10.12 -21.60 4.92
N TYR A 570 11.23 -20.86 5.05
CA TYR A 570 11.19 -19.48 5.53
C TYR A 570 10.24 -18.61 4.70
N HIS A 571 10.35 -18.62 3.38
CA HIS A 571 9.43 -17.86 2.51
C HIS A 571 7.98 -18.32 2.65
N TRP A 572 7.75 -19.63 2.79
CA TRP A 572 6.41 -20.13 3.05
C TRP A 572 5.87 -19.66 4.41
N GLN A 573 6.70 -19.66 5.45
CA GLN A 573 6.30 -19.13 6.76
C GLN A 573 6.00 -17.63 6.71
N VAL A 574 6.65 -16.86 5.86
CA VAL A 574 6.31 -15.44 5.67
C VAL A 574 4.95 -15.31 4.99
N LEU A 575 4.67 -16.06 3.92
CA LEU A 575 3.55 -15.81 3.01
C LEU A 575 2.24 -16.54 3.38
N LYS A 576 2.30 -17.72 4.00
CA LYS A 576 1.18 -18.66 4.13
C LYS A 576 -0.04 -18.15 4.91
N ASP A 577 0.14 -17.13 5.73
CA ASP A 577 -0.90 -16.60 6.60
C ASP A 577 -1.40 -15.20 6.16
N GLY A 578 -1.01 -14.77 4.95
CA GLY A 578 -1.29 -13.44 4.43
C GLY A 578 -0.41 -12.36 5.05
N GLN A 579 -0.74 -11.11 4.81
CA GLN A 579 -0.02 -9.97 5.34
C GLN A 579 -0.17 -9.88 6.87
N LEU A 580 0.94 -9.58 7.54
CA LEU A 580 1.01 -9.41 9.00
C LEU A 580 1.82 -8.15 9.33
N PRO A 581 1.49 -7.43 10.41
CA PRO A 581 2.42 -6.46 11.00
C PRO A 581 3.74 -7.15 11.35
N PHE A 582 4.87 -6.45 11.23
CA PHE A 582 6.18 -7.11 11.39
C PHE A 582 6.41 -7.72 12.77
N ASP A 583 5.90 -7.11 13.83
CA ASP A 583 6.05 -7.67 15.18
C ASP A 583 5.24 -8.97 15.34
N VAL A 584 4.04 -9.03 14.77
CA VAL A 584 3.21 -10.25 14.72
C VAL A 584 3.88 -11.32 13.87
N LEU A 585 4.46 -10.93 12.72
CA LEU A 585 5.21 -11.84 11.85
C LEU A 585 6.44 -12.40 12.58
N GLU A 586 7.23 -11.56 13.23
CA GLU A 586 8.43 -11.96 13.95
C GLU A 586 8.08 -12.91 15.10
N ALA A 587 7.08 -12.59 15.91
CA ALA A 587 6.60 -13.47 16.98
C ALA A 587 6.15 -14.85 16.46
N LYS A 588 5.48 -14.90 15.30
CA LYS A 588 5.13 -16.15 14.61
C LYS A 588 6.37 -16.92 14.17
N LEU A 589 7.33 -16.25 13.54
CA LEU A 589 8.57 -16.87 13.06
C LEU A 589 9.45 -17.38 14.21
N ASP A 590 9.44 -16.70 15.37
CA ASP A 590 10.13 -17.18 16.58
C ASP A 590 9.53 -18.51 17.08
N ARG A 591 8.19 -18.65 17.07
CA ARG A 591 7.51 -19.92 17.39
C ARG A 591 7.84 -21.02 16.39
N TRP A 592 7.84 -20.72 15.09
CA TRP A 592 8.24 -21.65 14.04
C TRP A 592 9.69 -22.11 14.23
N ALA A 593 10.61 -21.20 14.45
CA ALA A 593 12.02 -21.53 14.64
C ALA A 593 12.25 -22.38 15.91
N ALA A 594 11.51 -22.10 17.00
CA ALA A 594 11.57 -22.89 18.22
C ALA A 594 11.07 -24.34 18.00
N ALA A 595 10.02 -24.51 17.20
CA ALA A 595 9.46 -25.84 16.87
C ALA A 595 10.35 -26.62 15.87
N SER A 596 11.23 -25.94 15.14
CA SER A 596 12.16 -26.51 14.15
C SER A 596 13.54 -26.85 14.76
N ARG A 597 13.75 -26.56 16.06
CA ARG A 597 14.97 -26.91 16.82
C ARG A 597 14.89 -28.33 17.35
#